data_a1261aefe3ae5d0440999cdc7c7e6cec
#
_entry.id   a1261aefe3ae5d0440999cdc7c7e6cec
#
_cell.length_a   1.000
_cell.length_b   1.000
_cell.length_c   1.000
_cell.angle_alpha   90.00
_cell.angle_beta   90.00
_cell.angle_gamma   90.00
#
_symmetry.space_group_name_H-M   'P 1'
#
loop_
_entity.id
_entity.type
_entity.pdbx_description
1 polymer ?
#
loop_
_entity_poly.entity_id
_entity_poly.type
_entity_poly.pdbx_seq_one_letter_code
_entity_poly.pdbx_strand_id
1 'polypeptide(L)'
;STMQTELIIVSEYCHKCHIEPSFIEMLEEGGLITVRTEAGEHYLLVSELPDVERYSRMYYDLSINMEGIDAIHHMLERMEGMRREITSLRKQLMLFREKEIEEADW
;
A
#
# COMPACT_ATOMS: atom_id res chain seq x y z
N SER A 1 -2.55 22.68 -11.10
CA SER A 1 -2.31 21.89 -10.77
C SER A 1 -2.45 20.72 -11.01
N THR A 2 -1.82 20.15 -11.23
CA THR A 2 -1.98 19.05 -11.65
C THR A 2 -1.22 18.07 -11.07
N MET A 3 -1.80 17.21 -10.37
CA MET A 3 -1.19 16.08 -9.87
C MET A 3 -1.04 15.15 -11.00
N GLN A 4 0.12 15.07 -11.55
CA GLN A 4 0.39 14.08 -12.57
C GLN A 4 0.76 12.78 -11.88
N THR A 5 0.10 11.72 -12.28
CA THR A 5 0.45 10.40 -11.79
C THR A 5 1.73 9.96 -12.48
N GLU A 6 2.76 9.66 -11.69
CA GLU A 6 3.99 9.16 -12.24
C GLU A 6 3.89 7.67 -12.53
N LEU A 7 4.41 7.29 -13.67
CA LEU A 7 4.35 5.91 -14.16
C LEU A 7 5.75 5.41 -14.49
N ILE A 8 5.95 4.11 -14.35
CA ILE A 8 7.18 3.47 -14.79
C ILE A 8 6.81 2.26 -15.64
N ILE A 9 7.54 2.04 -16.72
CA ILE A 9 7.28 0.92 -17.61
C ILE A 9 7.56 -0.40 -16.88
N VAL A 10 6.61 -1.33 -16.93
CA VAL A 10 6.73 -2.62 -16.26
C VAL A 10 8.00 -3.35 -16.66
N SER A 11 8.31 -3.41 -17.95
CA SER A 11 9.47 -4.14 -18.43
C SER A 11 10.79 -3.55 -17.89
N GLU A 12 10.86 -2.22 -17.78
CA GLU A 12 12.05 -1.57 -17.23
C GLU A 12 12.22 -1.83 -15.75
N TYR A 13 11.11 -1.76 -15.01
CA TYR A 13 11.14 -2.03 -13.58
C TYR A 13 11.54 -3.47 -13.32
N CYS A 14 10.97 -4.41 -14.06
CA CYS A 14 11.28 -5.83 -13.91
C CYS A 14 12.75 -6.12 -14.23
N HIS A 15 13.26 -5.48 -15.26
CA HIS A 15 14.66 -5.65 -15.64
C HIS A 15 15.61 -5.15 -14.53
N LYS A 16 15.33 -3.95 -14.02
CA LYS A 16 16.15 -3.34 -12.99
C LYS A 16 16.13 -4.11 -11.68
N CYS A 17 14.98 -4.61 -11.30
CA CYS A 17 14.81 -5.25 -10.00
C CYS A 17 14.92 -6.76 -10.06
N HIS A 18 15.21 -7.31 -11.24
CA HIS A 18 15.33 -8.76 -11.43
C HIS A 18 14.07 -9.51 -11.01
N ILE A 19 12.93 -8.98 -11.42
CA ILE A 19 11.62 -9.55 -11.14
C ILE A 19 11.03 -10.02 -12.47
N GLU A 20 10.32 -11.12 -12.46
CA GLU A 20 9.68 -11.61 -13.67
C GLU A 20 8.38 -10.84 -13.94
N PRO A 21 8.11 -10.48 -15.20
CA PRO A 21 6.83 -9.84 -15.54
C PRO A 21 5.61 -10.63 -15.11
N SER A 22 5.72 -11.97 -15.08
CA SER A 22 4.61 -12.81 -14.64
C SER A 22 4.23 -12.55 -13.18
N PHE A 23 5.20 -12.17 -12.35
CA PHE A 23 4.92 -11.83 -10.96
C PHE A 23 4.05 -10.56 -10.89
N ILE A 24 4.37 -9.56 -11.70
CA ILE A 24 3.57 -8.33 -11.77
C ILE A 24 2.15 -8.65 -12.24
N GLU A 25 2.02 -9.54 -13.22
CA GLU A 25 0.70 -9.97 -13.70
C GLU A 25 -0.11 -10.63 -12.59
N MET A 26 0.53 -11.49 -11.79
CA MET A 26 -0.14 -12.13 -10.67
C MET A 26 -0.62 -11.12 -9.62
N LEU A 27 0.18 -10.11 -9.36
CA LEU A 27 -0.22 -9.06 -8.41
C LEU A 27 -1.41 -8.28 -8.94
N GLU A 28 -1.41 -7.98 -10.23
CA GLU A 28 -2.52 -7.26 -10.84
C GLU A 28 -3.80 -8.10 -10.83
N GLU A 29 -3.69 -9.37 -11.19
CA GLU A 29 -4.84 -10.27 -11.20
C GLU A 29 -5.44 -10.43 -9.81
N GLY A 30 -4.60 -10.43 -8.78
CA GLY A 30 -5.05 -10.51 -7.40
C GLY A 30 -5.60 -9.20 -6.85
N GLY A 31 -5.57 -8.14 -7.64
CA GLY A 31 -6.07 -6.83 -7.18
C GLY A 31 -5.14 -6.13 -6.21
N LEU A 32 -3.88 -6.56 -6.11
CA LEU A 32 -2.94 -5.98 -5.15
C LEU A 32 -2.25 -4.72 -5.67
N ILE A 33 -2.16 -4.58 -6.97
CA ILE A 33 -1.61 -3.39 -7.62
C ILE A 33 -2.42 -3.04 -8.85
N THR A 34 -2.19 -1.85 -9.36
CA THR A 34 -2.84 -1.39 -10.59
C THR A 34 -1.79 -1.30 -11.70
N VAL A 35 -2.13 -1.87 -12.86
CA VAL A 35 -1.29 -1.73 -14.04
C VAL A 35 -2.07 -0.92 -15.06
N ARG A 36 -1.47 0.13 -15.56
CA ARG A 36 -2.10 0.96 -16.59
C ARG A 36 -1.52 0.61 -17.94
N THR A 37 -2.39 0.53 -18.94
CA THR A 37 -1.99 0.23 -20.31
C THR A 37 -2.26 1.44 -21.16
N GLU A 38 -1.22 1.96 -21.81
CA GLU A 38 -1.36 3.11 -22.71
C GLU A 38 -0.54 2.81 -23.96
N ALA A 39 -1.18 2.93 -25.10
CA ALA A 39 -0.53 2.71 -26.40
C ALA A 39 0.19 1.35 -26.47
N GLY A 40 -0.43 0.33 -25.87
CA GLY A 40 0.14 -1.03 -25.90
C GLY A 40 1.25 -1.28 -24.90
N GLU A 41 1.65 -0.28 -24.11
CA GLU A 41 2.69 -0.43 -23.11
C GLU A 41 2.07 -0.49 -21.72
N HIS A 42 2.65 -1.29 -20.84
CA HIS A 42 2.18 -1.48 -19.48
C HIS A 42 3.00 -0.67 -18.48
N TYR A 43 2.33 -0.01 -17.55
CA TYR A 43 2.97 0.86 -16.58
C TYR A 43 2.53 0.55 -15.17
N LEU A 44 3.48 0.67 -14.24
CA LEU A 44 3.20 0.64 -12.81
C LEU A 44 3.05 2.07 -12.31
N LEU A 45 2.25 2.25 -11.28
CA LEU A 45 2.16 3.53 -10.59
C LEU A 45 3.36 3.65 -9.66
N VAL A 46 4.10 4.75 -9.77
CA VAL A 46 5.27 4.97 -8.90
C VAL A 46 4.84 4.96 -7.43
N SER A 47 3.64 5.46 -7.15
CA SER A 47 3.10 5.47 -5.78
C SER A 47 2.92 4.07 -5.19
N GLU A 48 2.81 3.04 -6.04
CA GLU A 48 2.64 1.66 -5.57
C GLU A 48 3.95 0.88 -5.50
N LEU A 49 5.06 1.46 -5.92
CA LEU A 49 6.34 0.74 -5.90
C LEU A 49 6.74 0.21 -4.52
N PRO A 50 6.52 0.94 -3.42
CA PRO A 50 6.82 0.38 -2.11
C PRO A 50 6.03 -0.90 -1.82
N ASP A 51 4.79 -0.97 -2.28
CA ASP A 51 3.98 -2.18 -2.13
C ASP A 51 4.51 -3.31 -2.99
N VAL A 52 4.88 -3.01 -4.23
CA VAL A 52 5.45 -4.01 -5.13
C VAL A 52 6.73 -4.59 -4.53
N GLU A 53 7.58 -3.75 -3.96
CA GLU A 53 8.81 -4.20 -3.31
C GLU A 53 8.50 -5.12 -2.12
N ARG A 54 7.51 -4.77 -1.33
CA ARG A 54 7.13 -5.59 -0.18
C ARG A 54 6.61 -6.96 -0.62
N TYR A 55 5.73 -7.00 -1.63
CA TYR A 55 5.22 -8.24 -2.17
C TYR A 55 6.35 -9.08 -2.79
N SER A 56 7.29 -8.42 -3.42
CA SER A 56 8.44 -9.07 -4.02
C SER A 56 9.29 -9.80 -2.97
N ARG A 57 9.54 -9.14 -1.84
CA ARG A 57 10.26 -9.76 -0.73
C ARG A 57 9.50 -10.95 -0.17
N MET A 58 8.19 -10.82 -0.05
CA MET A 58 7.36 -11.93 0.44
C MET A 58 7.45 -13.14 -0.48
N TYR A 59 7.36 -12.89 -1.77
CA TYR A 59 7.31 -13.95 -2.75
C TYR A 59 8.68 -14.60 -2.98
N TYR A 60 9.68 -13.78 -3.29
CA TYR A 60 11.00 -14.29 -3.65
C TYR A 60 11.87 -14.65 -2.46
N ASP A 61 11.84 -13.84 -1.41
CA ASP A 61 12.72 -14.07 -0.26
C ASP A 61 12.10 -14.96 0.81
N LEU A 62 10.79 -14.85 1.00
CA LEU A 62 10.12 -15.60 2.07
C LEU A 62 9.31 -16.79 1.55
N SER A 63 9.27 -16.96 0.24
CA SER A 63 8.54 -18.07 -0.40
C SER A 63 7.06 -18.11 -0.02
N ILE A 64 6.46 -16.94 0.18
CA ILE A 64 5.03 -16.84 0.45
C ILE A 64 4.30 -16.86 -0.89
N ASN A 65 3.32 -17.75 -1.03
CA ASN A 65 2.57 -17.82 -2.28
C ASN A 65 1.58 -16.67 -2.40
N MET A 66 0.94 -16.55 -3.55
CA MET A 66 0.04 -15.40 -3.81
C MET A 66 -1.14 -15.35 -2.84
N GLU A 67 -1.66 -16.51 -2.47
CA GLU A 67 -2.75 -16.57 -1.50
C GLU A 67 -2.32 -16.04 -0.13
N GLY A 68 -1.09 -16.38 0.27
CA GLY A 68 -0.52 -15.86 1.52
C GLY A 68 -0.29 -14.37 1.47
N ILE A 69 0.22 -13.87 0.35
CA ILE A 69 0.44 -12.44 0.15
C ILE A 69 -0.89 -11.69 0.23
N ASP A 70 -1.93 -12.23 -0.40
CA ASP A 70 -3.25 -11.64 -0.37
C ASP A 70 -3.80 -11.57 1.07
N ALA A 71 -3.64 -12.66 1.81
CA ALA A 71 -4.08 -12.69 3.21
C ALA A 71 -3.33 -11.65 4.05
N ILE A 72 -2.02 -11.54 3.85
CA ILE A 72 -1.20 -10.56 4.57
C ILE A 72 -1.61 -9.14 4.20
N HIS A 73 -1.87 -8.90 2.92
CA HIS A 73 -2.33 -7.59 2.45
C HIS A 73 -3.61 -7.18 3.18
N HIS A 74 -4.58 -8.08 3.26
CA HIS A 74 -5.84 -7.78 3.95
C HIS A 74 -5.64 -7.54 5.43
N MET A 75 -4.76 -8.31 6.07
CA MET A 75 -4.45 -8.11 7.48
C MET A 75 -3.77 -6.76 7.73
N LEU A 76 -2.84 -6.38 6.84
CA LEU A 76 -2.17 -5.09 6.96
C LEU A 76 -3.16 -3.93 6.78
N GLU A 77 -4.12 -4.07 5.87
CA GLU A 77 -5.15 -3.05 5.69
C GLU A 77 -6.00 -2.91 6.95
N ARG A 78 -6.36 -4.02 7.56
CA ARG A 78 -7.12 -3.99 8.81
C ARG A 78 -6.32 -3.34 9.94
N MET A 79 -5.04 -3.68 10.04
CA MET A 79 -4.17 -3.08 11.05
C MET A 79 -4.06 -1.57 10.85
N GLU A 80 -3.91 -1.13 9.60
CA GLU A 80 -3.83 0.30 9.30
C GLU A 80 -5.14 1.00 9.65
N GLY A 81 -6.28 0.38 9.36
CA GLY A 81 -7.58 0.91 9.75
C GLY A 81 -7.72 1.06 11.25
N MET A 82 -7.29 0.03 11.99
CA MET A 82 -7.33 0.07 13.45
C MET A 82 -6.38 1.14 14.00
N ARG A 83 -5.22 1.30 13.38
CA ARG A 83 -4.27 2.33 13.79
C ARG A 83 -4.86 3.73 13.63
N ARG A 84 -5.54 3.96 12.51
CA ARG A 84 -6.20 5.24 12.28
C ARG A 84 -7.31 5.48 13.31
N GLU A 85 -8.05 4.43 13.64
CA GLU A 85 -9.10 4.53 14.65
C GLU A 85 -8.53 4.85 16.02
N ILE A 86 -7.44 4.20 16.41
CA ILE A 86 -6.77 4.48 17.68
C ILE A 86 -6.30 5.94 17.72
N THR A 87 -5.70 6.42 16.63
CA THR A 87 -5.23 7.80 16.55
C THR A 87 -6.40 8.77 16.71
N SER A 88 -7.52 8.48 16.05
CA SER A 88 -8.72 9.31 16.14
C SER A 88 -9.29 9.32 17.56
N LEU A 89 -9.39 8.16 18.19
CA LEU A 89 -9.91 8.05 19.54
C LEU A 89 -9.01 8.76 20.55
N ARG A 90 -7.71 8.63 20.39
CA ARG A 90 -6.76 9.34 21.27
C ARG A 90 -6.91 10.84 21.14
N LYS A 91 -7.12 11.33 19.92
CA LYS A 91 -7.34 12.73 19.67
C LYS A 91 -8.61 13.22 20.35
N GLN A 92 -9.68 12.46 20.22
CA GLN A 92 -10.94 12.78 20.87
C GLN A 92 -10.78 12.80 22.39
N LEU A 93 -10.05 11.83 22.93
CA LEU A 93 -9.80 11.76 24.37
C LEU A 93 -9.00 12.97 24.85
N MET A 94 -8.00 13.40 24.09
CA MET A 94 -7.23 14.58 24.44
C MET A 94 -8.10 15.82 24.48
N LEU A 95 -8.97 16.00 23.49
CA LEU A 95 -9.87 17.13 23.43
C LEU A 95 -10.86 17.11 24.60
N PHE A 96 -11.34 15.93 24.95
CA PHE A 96 -12.24 15.75 26.08
C PHE A 96 -11.56 16.12 27.39
N ARG A 97 -10.32 15.69 27.57
CA ARG A 97 -9.56 16.02 28.78
C ARG A 97 -9.26 17.51 28.89
N GLU A 98 -8.93 18.15 27.78
CA GLU A 98 -8.68 19.58 27.75
C GLU A 98 -9.96 20.34 28.16
N LYS A 99 -11.10 19.90 27.65
CA LYS A 99 -12.37 20.52 27.98
C LYS A 99 -12.69 20.37 29.45
N GLU A 100 -12.44 19.20 30.04
CA GLU A 100 -12.66 18.98 31.47
C GLU A 100 -11.78 19.88 32.32
N ILE A 101 -10.53 20.05 31.92
CA ILE A 101 -9.61 20.91 32.65
C ILE A 101 -10.08 22.35 32.59
N GLU A 102 -10.52 22.83 31.44
CA GLU A 102 -11.06 24.18 31.28
C GLU A 102 -12.27 24.40 32.15
N GLU A 103 -13.18 23.41 32.18
CA GLU A 103 -14.40 23.53 32.97
C GLU A 103 -14.12 23.48 34.47
N ALA A 104 -13.05 22.81 34.87
CA ALA A 104 -12.69 22.71 36.27
C ALA A 104 -11.86 23.89 36.76
N ASP A 105 -11.30 24.66 35.82
CA ASP A 105 -10.41 25.76 36.17
C ASP A 105 -11.22 27.06 36.19
N TRP A 106 -11.80 27.39 37.35
CA TRP A 106 -12.57 28.64 37.47
C TRP A 106 -12.20 29.45 38.69
#